data_8b4335f22d41ad614a42b03c1cd85d66
#
_entry.id   8b4335f22d41ad614a42b03c1cd85d66
#
_cell.length_a   1.000
_cell.length_b   1.000
_cell.length_c   1.000
_cell.angle_alpha   90.00
_cell.angle_beta   90.00
_cell.angle_gamma   90.00
#
_symmetry.space_group_name_H-M   'P 1'
#
loop_
_entity.id
_entity.type
_entity.pdbx_description
1 polymer ?
#
loop_
_entity_poly.entity_id
_entity_poly.type
_entity_poly.pdbx_seq_one_letter_code
_entity_poly.pdbx_strand_id
1 'polypeptide(L)'
;MKNLIVYLIMCVFVVSCNSQKEYEPVNQNASLPESFDFNAMNLRVVTSSINHKKQTMMTLYGTDSAIDDLKENAGKVNSKERILALVTWSQKDDPYWYGAKVPNNLLSVEVIKSKLPFSENSEILYQKYKGKELKKMNADVTNRVSTILSMKPSIMP
;
A
#
# COMPACT_ATOMS: atom_id res chain seq x y z
N MET A 1 43.93 -37.82 28.73
CA MET A 1 42.54 -37.47 29.10
C MET A 1 42.26 -35.96 29.06
N LYS A 2 43.15 -35.08 29.57
CA LYS A 2 42.95 -33.62 29.52
C LYS A 2 42.77 -33.06 28.09
N ASN A 3 43.60 -33.55 27.13
CA ASN A 3 43.52 -33.03 25.74
C ASN A 3 42.26 -33.48 25.01
N LEU A 4 41.68 -34.62 25.37
CA LEU A 4 40.44 -35.12 24.75
C LEU A 4 39.22 -34.26 25.13
N ILE A 5 39.20 -33.76 26.37
CA ILE A 5 38.12 -32.86 26.87
C ILE A 5 38.19 -31.52 26.18
N VAL A 6 39.39 -30.99 25.90
CA VAL A 6 39.57 -29.71 25.16
C VAL A 6 39.06 -29.83 23.72
N TYR A 7 39.33 -30.94 23.03
CA TYR A 7 38.79 -31.18 21.68
C TYR A 7 37.29 -31.36 21.68
N LEU A 8 36.71 -32.00 22.69
CA LEU A 8 35.25 -32.16 22.81
C LEU A 8 34.54 -30.81 23.01
N ILE A 9 35.11 -29.92 23.84
CA ILE A 9 34.57 -28.56 24.07
C ILE A 9 34.70 -27.73 22.81
N MET A 10 35.78 -27.83 22.05
CA MET A 10 35.98 -27.08 20.81
C MET A 10 35.00 -27.50 19.71
N CYS A 11 34.59 -28.77 19.65
CA CYS A 11 33.58 -29.24 18.70
C CYS A 11 32.16 -28.73 18.96
N VAL A 12 31.82 -28.39 20.23
CA VAL A 12 30.47 -27.88 20.60
C VAL A 12 30.26 -26.45 20.11
N PHE A 13 31.33 -25.65 19.96
CA PHE A 13 31.20 -24.26 19.48
C PHE A 13 30.98 -24.11 17.97
N VAL A 14 31.19 -25.14 17.16
CA VAL A 14 30.97 -25.05 15.69
C VAL A 14 29.56 -25.39 15.24
N VAL A 15 28.65 -25.83 16.13
CA VAL A 15 27.27 -26.20 15.78
C VAL A 15 26.29 -25.03 15.97
N SER A 16 26.78 -23.88 16.47
CA SER A 16 25.92 -22.69 16.70
C SER A 16 26.01 -21.73 15.53
N CYS A 17 25.39 -22.05 14.41
CA CYS A 17 24.81 -21.07 13.48
C CYS A 17 24.18 -21.79 12.31
N ASN A 18 22.87 -21.89 12.26
CA ASN A 18 22.15 -21.66 11.00
C ASN A 18 20.63 -21.73 11.21
N SER A 19 20.07 -20.70 11.75
CA SER A 19 18.70 -20.33 11.38
C SER A 19 18.80 -19.02 10.58
N GLN A 20 19.36 -19.06 9.38
CA GLN A 20 19.05 -18.05 8.38
C GLN A 20 17.55 -18.21 8.12
N LYS A 21 16.72 -17.36 8.76
CA LYS A 21 15.38 -17.10 8.24
C LYS A 21 15.60 -16.59 6.83
N GLU A 22 15.22 -17.41 5.85
CA GLU A 22 15.21 -17.03 4.45
C GLU A 22 14.45 -15.70 4.36
N TYR A 23 15.19 -14.65 3.97
CA TYR A 23 14.62 -13.32 3.82
C TYR A 23 13.69 -13.38 2.60
N GLU A 24 12.38 -13.44 2.82
CA GLU A 24 11.41 -13.21 1.78
C GLU A 24 11.47 -11.71 1.39
N PRO A 25 12.11 -11.35 0.28
CA PRO A 25 12.34 -9.94 -0.09
C PRO A 25 11.03 -9.20 -0.37
N VAL A 26 9.94 -9.93 -0.63
CA VAL A 26 8.63 -9.37 -0.97
C VAL A 26 7.52 -10.10 -0.20
N ASN A 27 6.72 -9.35 0.54
CA ASN A 27 5.53 -9.92 1.18
C ASN A 27 4.42 -10.15 0.13
N GLN A 28 4.34 -11.39 -0.36
CA GLN A 28 3.37 -11.80 -1.37
C GLN A 28 1.91 -11.53 -0.96
N ASN A 29 1.59 -11.56 0.34
CA ASN A 29 0.23 -11.30 0.82
C ASN A 29 -0.14 -9.81 0.77
N ALA A 30 0.85 -8.92 0.83
CA ALA A 30 0.67 -7.49 0.70
C ALA A 30 0.79 -7.01 -0.75
N SER A 31 1.35 -7.83 -1.64
CA SER A 31 1.53 -7.49 -3.05
C SER A 31 0.19 -7.42 -3.77
N LEU A 32 0.09 -6.45 -4.68
CA LEU A 32 -1.04 -6.38 -5.61
C LEU A 32 -0.92 -7.53 -6.64
N PRO A 33 -2.05 -8.08 -7.10
CA PRO A 33 -2.04 -9.03 -8.19
C PRO A 33 -1.50 -8.40 -9.48
N GLU A 34 -0.88 -9.21 -10.34
CA GLU A 34 -0.34 -8.77 -11.63
C GLU A 34 -1.39 -8.13 -12.54
N SER A 35 -2.66 -8.51 -12.38
CA SER A 35 -3.78 -7.91 -13.09
C SER A 35 -4.03 -6.43 -12.75
N PHE A 36 -3.39 -5.91 -11.69
CA PHE A 36 -3.50 -4.52 -11.26
C PHE A 36 -2.14 -3.81 -11.44
N ASP A 37 -1.88 -3.36 -12.65
CA ASP A 37 -0.60 -2.75 -13.02
C ASP A 37 -0.61 -1.24 -12.79
N PHE A 38 0.01 -0.79 -11.68
CA PHE A 38 0.19 0.63 -11.38
C PHE A 38 1.11 1.34 -12.36
N ASN A 39 2.10 0.64 -12.92
CA ASN A 39 3.03 1.24 -13.87
C ASN A 39 2.32 1.58 -15.19
N ALA A 40 1.48 0.66 -15.68
CA ALA A 40 0.67 0.92 -16.87
C ALA A 40 -0.31 2.08 -16.68
N MET A 41 -0.79 2.31 -15.45
CA MET A 41 -1.66 3.43 -15.10
C MET A 41 -0.91 4.72 -14.78
N ASN A 42 0.43 4.74 -14.77
CA ASN A 42 1.27 5.88 -14.37
C ASN A 42 0.88 6.48 -13.02
N LEU A 43 0.61 5.64 -12.02
CA LEU A 43 0.19 6.08 -10.70
C LEU A 43 1.41 6.39 -9.82
N ARG A 44 1.35 7.54 -9.13
CA ARG A 44 2.35 7.98 -8.15
C ARG A 44 1.73 8.04 -6.76
N VAL A 45 2.54 7.89 -5.72
CA VAL A 45 2.09 8.04 -4.34
C VAL A 45 1.64 9.48 -4.09
N VAL A 46 0.42 9.62 -3.59
CA VAL A 46 -0.18 10.89 -3.16
C VAL A 46 0.02 11.10 -1.67
N THR A 47 -0.41 10.14 -0.88
CA THR A 47 -0.30 10.16 0.58
C THR A 47 -0.41 8.76 1.16
N SER A 48 0.13 8.57 2.36
CA SER A 48 -0.03 7.33 3.13
C SER A 48 -0.51 7.67 4.54
N SER A 49 -1.29 6.78 5.12
CA SER A 49 -1.77 6.93 6.49
C SER A 49 -1.91 5.59 7.21
N ILE A 50 -1.83 5.66 8.54
CA ILE A 50 -1.94 4.51 9.43
C ILE A 50 -3.15 4.74 10.34
N ASN A 51 -4.02 3.73 10.41
CA ASN A 51 -5.14 3.72 11.34
C ASN A 51 -4.87 2.72 12.47
N HIS A 52 -4.42 3.22 13.62
CA HIS A 52 -4.08 2.41 14.77
C HIS A 52 -5.29 1.68 15.37
N LYS A 53 -6.49 2.27 15.33
CA LYS A 53 -7.72 1.64 15.86
C LYS A 53 -8.14 0.44 15.01
N LYS A 54 -8.05 0.55 13.69
CA LYS A 54 -8.43 -0.51 12.75
C LYS A 54 -7.27 -1.44 12.40
N GLN A 55 -6.06 -1.16 12.90
CA GLN A 55 -4.85 -1.91 12.57
C GLN A 55 -4.65 -2.01 11.05
N THR A 56 -4.82 -0.88 10.34
CA THR A 56 -4.69 -0.81 8.88
C THR A 56 -3.72 0.28 8.45
N MET A 57 -3.08 0.05 7.32
CA MET A 57 -2.27 1.01 6.59
C MET A 57 -2.93 1.25 5.24
N MET A 58 -2.88 2.48 4.75
CA MET A 58 -3.42 2.80 3.43
C MET A 58 -2.52 3.78 2.70
N THR A 59 -2.43 3.60 1.39
CA THR A 59 -1.72 4.52 0.50
C THR A 59 -2.63 4.89 -0.66
N LEU A 60 -2.76 6.19 -0.89
CA LEU A 60 -3.44 6.75 -2.03
C LEU A 60 -2.42 6.96 -3.15
N TYR A 61 -2.73 6.47 -4.32
CA TYR A 61 -1.98 6.67 -5.55
C TYR A 61 -2.83 7.47 -6.53
N GLY A 62 -2.19 8.24 -7.42
CA GLY A 62 -2.90 9.03 -8.42
C GLY A 62 -2.08 9.31 -9.66
N THR A 63 -2.77 9.56 -10.77
CA THR A 63 -2.16 10.19 -11.96
C THR A 63 -1.79 11.64 -11.65
N ASP A 64 -0.85 12.22 -12.39
CA ASP A 64 -0.43 13.61 -12.19
C ASP A 64 -1.63 14.59 -12.26
N SER A 65 -2.55 14.35 -13.20
CA SER A 65 -3.78 15.15 -13.33
C SER A 65 -4.69 15.05 -12.10
N ALA A 66 -4.81 13.86 -11.50
CA ALA A 66 -5.57 13.66 -10.27
C ALA A 66 -4.89 14.31 -9.05
N ILE A 67 -3.57 14.26 -8.98
CA ILE A 67 -2.78 14.89 -7.90
C ILE A 67 -2.92 16.42 -7.97
N ASP A 68 -2.88 17.00 -9.17
CA ASP A 68 -3.04 18.44 -9.35
C ASP A 68 -4.44 18.90 -8.92
N ASP A 69 -5.48 18.13 -9.22
CA ASP A 69 -6.84 18.43 -8.75
C ASP A 69 -6.92 18.40 -7.19
N LEU A 70 -6.25 17.45 -6.52
CA LEU A 70 -6.25 17.37 -5.06
C LEU A 70 -5.45 18.50 -4.39
N LYS A 71 -4.55 19.16 -5.11
CA LYS A 71 -3.77 20.32 -4.64
C LYS A 71 -4.51 21.65 -4.79
N GLU A 72 -5.76 21.65 -5.21
CA GLU A 72 -6.53 22.85 -5.49
C GLU A 72 -5.94 23.70 -6.65
N ASN A 73 -4.99 23.15 -7.40
CA ASN A 73 -4.41 23.77 -8.59
C ASN A 73 -5.24 23.46 -9.87
N ALA A 74 -6.54 23.29 -9.70
CA ALA A 74 -7.47 22.82 -10.73
C ALA A 74 -7.64 23.73 -11.96
N GLY A 75 -6.74 24.69 -12.15
CA GLY A 75 -6.80 25.68 -13.26
C GLY A 75 -6.38 25.14 -14.63
N LYS A 76 -5.82 23.94 -14.74
CA LYS A 76 -5.41 23.36 -16.03
C LYS A 76 -6.31 22.17 -16.36
N VAL A 77 -7.36 22.44 -17.13
CA VAL A 77 -8.17 21.37 -17.74
C VAL A 77 -7.31 20.62 -18.74
N ASN A 78 -6.60 19.61 -18.25
CA ASN A 78 -5.94 18.63 -19.11
C ASN A 78 -6.98 17.59 -19.50
N SER A 79 -7.08 17.24 -20.78
CA SER A 79 -7.94 16.16 -21.29
C SER A 79 -7.50 14.75 -20.87
N LYS A 80 -6.58 14.65 -19.92
CA LYS A 80 -6.04 13.37 -19.42
C LYS A 80 -6.97 12.75 -18.39
N GLU A 81 -7.11 11.42 -18.46
CA GLU A 81 -7.87 10.66 -17.48
C GLU A 81 -7.28 10.85 -16.06
N ARG A 82 -8.16 11.04 -15.11
CA ARG A 82 -7.84 11.16 -13.68
C ARG A 82 -8.13 9.85 -12.99
N ILE A 83 -7.12 9.26 -12.43
CA ILE A 83 -7.24 7.99 -11.70
C ILE A 83 -6.69 8.19 -10.29
N LEU A 84 -7.47 7.79 -9.30
CA LEU A 84 -7.02 7.62 -7.92
C LEU A 84 -7.21 6.15 -7.52
N ALA A 85 -6.23 5.57 -6.85
CA ALA A 85 -6.30 4.22 -6.32
C ALA A 85 -5.90 4.21 -4.85
N LEU A 86 -6.86 3.92 -3.96
CA LEU A 86 -6.60 3.75 -2.54
C LEU A 86 -6.41 2.28 -2.22
N VAL A 87 -5.20 1.92 -1.83
CA VAL A 87 -4.86 0.56 -1.40
C VAL A 87 -4.83 0.50 0.11
N THR A 88 -5.48 -0.51 0.67
CA THR A 88 -5.56 -0.71 2.12
C THR A 88 -5.04 -2.10 2.48
N TRP A 89 -4.14 -2.13 3.48
CA TRP A 89 -3.58 -3.36 4.04
C TRP A 89 -3.90 -3.47 5.54
N SER A 90 -3.94 -4.69 6.07
CA SER A 90 -3.72 -4.90 7.49
C SER A 90 -2.24 -4.65 7.81
N GLN A 91 -1.94 -4.28 9.05
CA GLN A 91 -0.56 -4.07 9.49
C GLN A 91 -0.09 -5.24 10.36
N LYS A 92 1.22 -5.45 10.40
CA LYS A 92 1.93 -6.31 11.35
C LYS A 92 3.16 -5.59 11.88
N ASP A 93 3.72 -6.12 12.96
CA ASP A 93 4.99 -5.61 13.48
C ASP A 93 6.12 -5.87 12.48
N ASP A 94 7.01 -4.89 12.34
CA ASP A 94 8.24 -5.06 11.58
C ASP A 94 9.16 -6.00 12.38
N PRO A 95 9.67 -7.08 11.78
CA PRO A 95 10.54 -8.02 12.48
C PRO A 95 11.93 -7.46 12.81
N TYR A 96 12.33 -6.35 12.20
CA TYR A 96 13.66 -5.76 12.33
C TYR A 96 13.68 -4.43 13.10
N TRP A 97 12.56 -3.68 13.09
CA TRP A 97 12.48 -2.36 13.69
C TRP A 97 11.43 -2.32 14.79
N TYR A 98 11.88 -2.26 16.03
CA TYR A 98 11.00 -2.21 17.19
C TYR A 98 10.00 -1.04 17.11
N GLY A 99 8.72 -1.37 17.30
CA GLY A 99 7.64 -0.38 17.25
C GLY A 99 7.19 0.03 15.85
N ALA A 100 7.92 -0.35 14.80
CA ALA A 100 7.51 -0.10 13.42
C ALA A 100 6.41 -1.08 12.97
N LYS A 101 5.61 -0.64 12.01
CA LYS A 101 4.54 -1.44 11.39
C LYS A 101 4.76 -1.52 9.88
N VAL A 102 4.49 -2.68 9.33
CA VAL A 102 4.58 -2.93 7.88
C VAL A 102 3.28 -3.53 7.34
N PRO A 103 3.01 -3.40 6.03
CA PRO A 103 1.87 -4.05 5.39
C PRO A 103 1.93 -5.57 5.57
N ASN A 104 0.78 -6.17 5.93
CA ASN A 104 0.65 -7.61 6.12
C ASN A 104 -0.16 -8.25 4.98
N ASN A 105 -1.49 -8.07 4.98
CA ASN A 105 -2.37 -8.62 3.95
C ASN A 105 -3.07 -7.49 3.19
N LEU A 106 -3.21 -7.65 1.88
CA LEU A 106 -4.05 -6.77 1.06
C LEU A 106 -5.52 -6.94 1.44
N LEU A 107 -6.17 -5.86 1.89
CA LEU A 107 -7.57 -5.87 2.29
C LEU A 107 -8.49 -5.37 1.19
N SER A 108 -8.14 -4.26 0.55
CA SER A 108 -8.95 -3.69 -0.52
C SER A 108 -8.16 -2.75 -1.43
N VAL A 109 -8.65 -2.62 -2.66
CA VAL A 109 -8.27 -1.59 -3.61
C VAL A 109 -9.54 -0.85 -4.02
N GLU A 110 -9.52 0.48 -3.92
CA GLU A 110 -10.63 1.35 -4.30
C GLU A 110 -10.14 2.28 -5.42
N VAL A 111 -10.80 2.27 -6.56
CA VAL A 111 -10.39 3.03 -7.74
C VAL A 111 -11.45 4.06 -8.08
N ILE A 112 -11.01 5.29 -8.27
CA ILE A 112 -11.83 6.41 -8.75
C ILE A 112 -11.26 6.84 -10.10
N LYS A 113 -12.14 6.97 -11.10
CA LYS A 113 -11.78 7.47 -12.42
C LYS A 113 -12.72 8.60 -12.83
N SER A 114 -12.15 9.61 -13.49
CA SER A 114 -12.91 10.67 -14.14
C SER A 114 -12.17 11.18 -15.37
N LYS A 115 -12.92 11.63 -16.38
CA LYS A 115 -12.39 12.34 -17.56
C LYS A 115 -12.27 13.83 -17.32
N LEU A 116 -13.01 14.35 -16.34
CA LEU A 116 -13.04 15.76 -15.96
C LEU A 116 -12.39 15.96 -14.57
N PRO A 117 -12.02 17.20 -14.21
CA PRO A 117 -11.58 17.50 -12.85
C PRO A 117 -12.58 17.02 -11.80
N PHE A 118 -12.11 16.59 -10.65
CA PHE A 118 -12.97 16.14 -9.55
C PHE A 118 -13.75 17.33 -8.97
N SER A 119 -14.95 17.55 -9.48
CA SER A 119 -15.89 18.58 -9.06
C SER A 119 -17.27 17.98 -8.83
N GLU A 120 -18.20 18.75 -8.24
CA GLU A 120 -19.55 18.28 -7.93
C GLU A 120 -20.32 17.79 -9.17
N ASN A 121 -19.99 18.28 -10.36
CA ASN A 121 -20.67 17.94 -11.63
C ASN A 121 -19.91 16.90 -12.46
N SER A 122 -18.86 16.27 -11.92
CA SER A 122 -18.07 15.28 -12.67
C SER A 122 -18.71 13.91 -12.62
N GLU A 123 -18.77 13.23 -13.76
CA GLU A 123 -19.09 11.80 -13.80
C GLU A 123 -17.91 11.03 -13.22
N ILE A 124 -18.10 10.48 -12.00
CA ILE A 124 -17.09 9.73 -11.27
C ILE A 124 -17.44 8.25 -11.32
N LEU A 125 -16.55 7.45 -11.90
CA LEU A 125 -16.62 6.01 -11.84
C LEU A 125 -15.85 5.53 -10.60
N TYR A 126 -16.56 4.90 -9.66
CA TYR A 126 -15.98 4.29 -8.47
C TYR A 126 -16.09 2.78 -8.51
N GLN A 127 -15.00 2.08 -8.18
CA GLN A 127 -14.95 0.63 -8.08
C GLN A 127 -14.17 0.24 -6.82
N LYS A 128 -14.72 -0.74 -6.08
CA LYS A 128 -14.07 -1.33 -4.92
C LYS A 128 -13.82 -2.81 -5.13
N TYR A 129 -12.63 -3.24 -4.80
CA TYR A 129 -12.18 -4.62 -4.85
C TYR A 129 -11.74 -5.07 -3.47
N LYS A 130 -12.03 -6.31 -3.08
CA LYS A 130 -11.68 -6.87 -1.77
C LYS A 130 -10.72 -8.04 -1.92
N GLY A 131 -9.72 -8.05 -1.02
CA GLY A 131 -8.76 -9.14 -0.88
C GLY A 131 -7.81 -9.28 -2.07
N LYS A 132 -6.95 -10.28 -2.00
CA LYS A 132 -5.93 -10.56 -3.01
C LYS A 132 -6.51 -10.94 -4.38
N GLU A 133 -7.69 -11.56 -4.39
CA GLU A 133 -8.40 -11.95 -5.63
C GLU A 133 -9.12 -10.78 -6.31
N LEU A 134 -9.07 -9.58 -5.73
CA LEU A 134 -9.74 -8.37 -6.23
C LEU A 134 -11.23 -8.59 -6.58
N LYS A 135 -11.96 -9.27 -5.71
CA LYS A 135 -13.41 -9.44 -5.88
C LYS A 135 -14.12 -8.10 -5.86
N LYS A 136 -14.80 -7.76 -6.96
CA LYS A 136 -15.57 -6.52 -7.06
C LYS A 136 -16.72 -6.52 -6.03
N MET A 137 -16.86 -5.39 -5.33
CA MET A 137 -17.89 -5.20 -4.31
C MET A 137 -18.78 -4.01 -4.66
N ASN A 138 -20.08 -4.16 -4.34
CA ASN A 138 -20.96 -3.01 -4.29
C ASN A 138 -20.66 -2.24 -3.00
N ALA A 139 -20.41 -0.95 -3.10
CA ALA A 139 -20.13 -0.07 -1.96
C ALA A 139 -20.95 1.20 -2.06
N ASP A 140 -21.22 1.83 -0.92
CA ASP A 140 -21.79 3.18 -0.87
C ASP A 140 -20.80 4.15 -1.51
N VAL A 141 -21.18 4.63 -2.68
CA VAL A 141 -20.30 5.41 -3.56
C VAL A 141 -20.06 6.81 -3.00
N THR A 142 -21.13 7.49 -2.55
CA THR A 142 -21.11 8.94 -2.28
C THR A 142 -20.19 9.30 -1.12
N ASN A 143 -20.37 8.67 0.04
CA ASN A 143 -19.56 8.95 1.22
C ASN A 143 -18.09 8.51 1.04
N ARG A 144 -17.88 7.45 0.26
CA ARG A 144 -16.54 6.91 0.09
C ARG A 144 -15.69 7.74 -0.86
N VAL A 145 -16.28 8.17 -1.97
CA VAL A 145 -15.62 9.07 -2.94
C VAL A 145 -15.22 10.38 -2.27
N SER A 146 -16.13 11.04 -1.54
CA SER A 146 -15.82 12.29 -0.84
C SER A 146 -14.68 12.12 0.18
N THR A 147 -14.67 10.99 0.92
CA THR A 147 -13.58 10.68 1.86
C THR A 147 -12.22 10.55 1.14
N ILE A 148 -12.17 9.88 0.00
CA ILE A 148 -10.92 9.70 -0.75
C ILE A 148 -10.46 11.04 -1.35
N LEU A 149 -11.37 11.83 -1.91
CA LEU A 149 -11.06 13.15 -2.48
C LEU A 149 -10.63 14.17 -1.42
N SER A 150 -11.01 13.99 -0.15
CA SER A 150 -10.55 14.84 0.94
C SER A 150 -9.13 14.55 1.43
N MET A 151 -8.50 13.44 0.96
CA MET A 151 -7.13 13.10 1.31
C MET A 151 -6.17 14.04 0.59
N LYS A 152 -5.48 14.91 1.34
CA LYS A 152 -4.52 15.85 0.78
C LYS A 152 -3.19 15.16 0.46
N PRO A 153 -2.51 15.56 -0.62
CA PRO A 153 -1.16 15.11 -0.91
C PRO A 153 -0.22 15.42 0.25
N SER A 154 0.62 14.45 0.60
CA SER A 154 1.70 14.68 1.56
C SER A 154 2.69 15.66 0.95
N ILE A 155 2.94 16.78 1.65
CA ILE A 155 4.03 17.68 1.31
C ILE A 155 5.28 17.02 1.87
N MET A 156 6.11 16.45 0.99
CA MET A 156 7.47 16.09 1.39
C MET A 156 8.31 17.39 1.36
N PRO A 157 9.01 17.69 2.46
CA PRO A 157 9.89 18.85 2.51
C PRO A 157 11.07 18.74 1.55
#